data_de93c95f8420b6dc90b4c9554fc86d41
#
_entry.id   de93c95f8420b6dc90b4c9554fc86d41
#
_cell.length_a   1.000
_cell.length_b   1.000
_cell.length_c   1.000
_cell.angle_alpha   90.00
_cell.angle_beta   90.00
_cell.angle_gamma   90.00
#
_symmetry.space_group_name_H-M   'P 1'
#
loop_
_entity.id
_entity.type
_entity.pdbx_description
1 polymer ?
#
loop_
_entity_poly.entity_id
_entity_poly.type
_entity_poly.pdbx_seq_one_letter_code
_entity_poly.pdbx_strand_id
1 'polypeptide(L)'
;MKMSHIRYDAVVIGAGNSGIVAALELAQAGKKTLLIEKNNTPGGCSTSFVRGRFEFDATLHEFCDWGPDDNKGSSRLLLEKLGLQTEWVLIPDVFRCVIRKDSTGKPLDVRMPCGTSSFIEAMEREVPGSRKSTEAFFALADEMTRATHAISASHGKADGKFLREQYPNFLRCAAHSTKKVLQALHMPKRAQDILGTYWSYLGMPLSRLAFLHYAVAMSHYIERGAYIPKLTAHANSTALMQLFYEAGGHALFSTEATKLLCEDGKIAGVETTAGTFSTEHVIGNLNPHTVFGKMLPADTIPKHALKLANSRRFGIRFFNVYLGLN
;
A
#
# COMPACT_ATOMS: atom_id res chain seq x y z
N MET A 1 -1.20 -37.56 8.40
CA MET A 1 -0.19 -37.04 7.45
C MET A 1 1.11 -36.83 8.23
N LYS A 2 2.24 -37.41 7.79
CA LYS A 2 3.51 -37.26 8.51
C LYS A 2 3.96 -35.80 8.41
N MET A 3 4.17 -35.12 9.55
CA MET A 3 4.82 -33.80 9.57
C MET A 3 6.19 -33.92 8.87
N SER A 4 6.46 -32.98 7.97
CA SER A 4 7.78 -32.84 7.39
C SER A 4 8.79 -32.64 8.54
N HIS A 5 9.89 -33.37 8.55
CA HIS A 5 10.95 -33.20 9.55
C HIS A 5 11.67 -31.85 9.44
N ILE A 6 11.30 -31.03 8.48
CA ILE A 6 11.92 -29.72 8.24
C ILE A 6 11.22 -28.68 9.09
N ARG A 7 11.89 -28.17 10.10
CA ARG A 7 11.48 -27.05 10.91
C ARG A 7 12.03 -25.75 10.29
N TYR A 8 11.18 -24.71 10.25
CA TYR A 8 11.53 -23.35 9.88
C TYR A 8 11.41 -22.42 11.09
N ASP A 9 12.28 -21.40 11.15
CA ASP A 9 12.18 -20.36 12.17
C ASP A 9 10.91 -19.51 11.93
N ALA A 10 10.57 -19.29 10.65
CA ALA A 10 9.34 -18.60 10.28
C ALA A 10 8.76 -19.11 8.95
N VAL A 11 7.44 -19.07 8.84
CA VAL A 11 6.71 -19.31 7.60
C VAL A 11 5.96 -18.05 7.22
N VAL A 12 6.15 -17.57 5.98
CA VAL A 12 5.43 -16.45 5.40
C VAL A 12 4.41 -16.98 4.38
N ILE A 13 3.15 -16.59 4.51
CA ILE A 13 2.08 -17.05 3.64
C ILE A 13 1.64 -15.91 2.73
N GLY A 14 1.82 -16.10 1.42
CA GLY A 14 1.49 -15.14 0.36
C GLY A 14 2.72 -14.38 -0.15
N ALA A 15 3.12 -14.65 -1.39
CA ALA A 15 4.24 -13.99 -2.08
C ALA A 15 3.82 -12.70 -2.82
N GLY A 16 2.90 -11.91 -2.26
CA GLY A 16 2.76 -10.50 -2.63
C GLY A 16 3.97 -9.70 -2.12
N ASN A 17 4.22 -8.50 -2.63
CA ASN A 17 5.42 -7.72 -2.30
C ASN A 17 5.69 -7.61 -0.79
N SER A 18 4.67 -7.35 0.04
CA SER A 18 4.85 -7.28 1.49
C SER A 18 5.29 -8.60 2.11
N GLY A 19 4.78 -9.74 1.59
CA GLY A 19 5.20 -11.07 2.05
C GLY A 19 6.63 -11.39 1.64
N ILE A 20 7.02 -11.05 0.40
CA ILE A 20 8.40 -11.24 -0.09
C ILE A 20 9.37 -10.40 0.75
N VAL A 21 9.05 -9.13 0.98
CA VAL A 21 9.87 -8.23 1.81
C VAL A 21 10.03 -8.77 3.23
N ALA A 22 8.94 -9.22 3.86
CA ALA A 22 9.01 -9.81 5.20
C ALA A 22 9.85 -11.10 5.24
N ALA A 23 9.71 -11.95 4.21
CA ALA A 23 10.50 -13.17 4.11
C ALA A 23 11.99 -12.87 3.87
N LEU A 24 12.30 -11.89 3.03
CA LEU A 24 13.66 -11.44 2.74
C LEU A 24 14.34 -10.85 3.98
N GLU A 25 13.68 -9.97 4.72
CA GLU A 25 14.19 -9.40 5.98
C GLU A 25 14.54 -10.54 6.99
N LEU A 26 13.68 -11.53 7.12
CA LEU A 26 13.93 -12.67 7.99
C LEU A 26 15.11 -13.52 7.51
N ALA A 27 15.21 -13.80 6.21
CA ALA A 27 16.30 -14.58 5.64
C ALA A 27 17.64 -13.84 5.78
N GLN A 28 17.69 -12.52 5.50
CA GLN A 28 18.88 -11.70 5.71
C GLN A 28 19.30 -11.60 7.18
N ALA A 29 18.35 -11.74 8.11
CA ALA A 29 18.62 -11.87 9.55
C ALA A 29 19.06 -13.29 9.95
N GLY A 30 19.36 -14.17 9.01
CA GLY A 30 19.83 -15.55 9.26
C GLY A 30 18.73 -16.50 9.73
N LYS A 31 17.44 -16.15 9.57
CA LYS A 31 16.33 -17.05 9.93
C LYS A 31 16.01 -18.00 8.79
N LYS A 32 15.91 -19.30 9.10
CA LYS A 32 15.44 -20.30 8.15
C LYS A 32 13.98 -20.06 7.82
N THR A 33 13.72 -19.41 6.68
CA THR A 33 12.41 -18.87 6.29
C THR A 33 11.83 -19.64 5.11
N LEU A 34 10.54 -20.01 5.21
CA LEU A 34 9.74 -20.58 4.13
C LEU A 34 8.69 -19.57 3.68
N LEU A 35 8.64 -19.30 2.38
CA LEU A 35 7.60 -18.51 1.73
C LEU A 35 6.66 -19.44 0.95
N ILE A 36 5.35 -19.35 1.19
CA ILE A 36 4.33 -20.20 0.56
C ILE A 36 3.40 -19.31 -0.28
N GLU A 37 3.22 -19.69 -1.56
CA GLU A 37 2.34 -18.98 -2.49
C GLU A 37 1.45 -19.97 -3.25
N LYS A 38 0.14 -19.67 -3.30
CA LYS A 38 -0.84 -20.52 -3.99
C LYS A 38 -0.76 -20.44 -5.52
N ASN A 39 -0.34 -19.28 -6.03
CA ASN A 39 -0.14 -19.09 -7.47
C ASN A 39 1.25 -19.60 -7.88
N ASN A 40 1.46 -19.73 -9.18
CA ASN A 40 2.73 -20.16 -9.76
C ASN A 40 3.75 -19.05 -9.92
N THR A 41 3.40 -17.79 -9.59
CA THR A 41 4.25 -16.59 -9.75
C THR A 41 4.20 -15.71 -8.51
N PRO A 42 5.31 -15.00 -8.18
CA PRO A 42 5.35 -14.01 -7.11
C PRO A 42 4.68 -12.69 -7.52
N GLY A 43 4.55 -11.77 -6.56
CA GLY A 43 4.10 -10.40 -6.77
C GLY A 43 2.66 -10.15 -6.32
N GLY A 44 1.81 -11.18 -6.26
CA GLY A 44 0.39 -10.98 -5.92
C GLY A 44 -0.29 -10.02 -6.89
N CYS A 45 -0.76 -8.85 -6.40
CA CYS A 45 -1.31 -7.80 -7.28
C CYS A 45 -0.25 -7.05 -8.09
N SER A 46 1.03 -7.14 -7.72
CA SER A 46 2.15 -6.55 -8.46
C SER A 46 2.81 -7.56 -9.41
N THR A 47 2.01 -8.43 -10.00
CA THR A 47 2.44 -9.36 -11.06
C THR A 47 2.04 -8.84 -12.44
N SER A 48 2.66 -9.37 -13.49
CA SER A 48 2.24 -9.18 -14.87
C SER A 48 1.73 -10.50 -15.47
N PHE A 49 1.06 -10.41 -16.61
CA PHE A 49 0.66 -11.56 -17.40
C PHE A 49 0.75 -11.26 -18.89
N VAL A 50 0.99 -12.29 -19.69
CA VAL A 50 1.14 -12.18 -21.14
C VAL A 50 -0.10 -12.70 -21.86
N ARG A 51 -0.53 -11.99 -22.91
CA ARG A 51 -1.53 -12.43 -23.88
C ARG A 51 -1.06 -12.10 -25.29
N GLY A 52 -0.76 -13.14 -26.06
CA GLY A 52 -0.13 -12.98 -27.38
C GLY A 52 1.20 -12.25 -27.24
N ARG A 53 1.36 -11.11 -27.90
CA ARG A 53 2.57 -10.26 -27.88
C ARG A 53 2.55 -9.18 -26.80
N PHE A 54 1.45 -9.05 -26.05
CA PHE A 54 1.29 -8.00 -25.07
C PHE A 54 1.53 -8.54 -23.66
N GLU A 55 2.29 -7.79 -22.87
CA GLU A 55 2.42 -7.97 -21.44
C GLU A 55 1.65 -6.86 -20.71
N PHE A 56 0.91 -7.24 -19.68
CA PHE A 56 0.07 -6.34 -18.89
C PHE A 56 0.43 -6.46 -17.42
N ASP A 57 0.64 -5.34 -16.75
CA ASP A 57 0.65 -5.29 -15.30
C ASP A 57 -0.76 -5.50 -14.74
N ALA A 58 -0.89 -6.33 -13.70
CA ALA A 58 -2.21 -6.68 -13.17
C ALA A 58 -2.92 -5.48 -12.52
N THR A 59 -2.22 -4.74 -11.66
CA THR A 59 -2.81 -3.58 -10.97
C THR A 59 -1.83 -2.44 -10.67
N LEU A 60 -0.53 -2.68 -10.57
CA LEU A 60 0.43 -1.63 -10.26
C LEU A 60 0.67 -0.76 -11.49
N HIS A 61 0.05 0.43 -11.51
CA HIS A 61 0.20 1.40 -12.58
C HIS A 61 1.20 2.49 -12.23
N GLU A 62 1.32 2.79 -10.95
CA GLU A 62 2.17 3.84 -10.42
C GLU A 62 2.40 3.61 -8.93
N PHE A 63 3.52 4.10 -8.44
CA PHE A 63 3.92 3.96 -7.06
C PHE A 63 4.33 5.33 -6.52
N CYS A 64 3.62 5.80 -5.49
CA CYS A 64 4.07 6.95 -4.70
C CYS A 64 5.13 6.50 -3.70
N ASP A 65 5.82 7.41 -3.09
CA ASP A 65 6.82 7.10 -2.07
C ASP A 65 8.09 6.41 -2.60
N TRP A 66 8.37 6.54 -3.93
CA TRP A 66 9.70 6.27 -4.46
C TRP A 66 10.59 7.50 -4.31
N GLY A 67 10.25 8.57 -4.96
CA GLY A 67 10.91 9.87 -4.91
C GLY A 67 12.25 9.96 -5.64
N PRO A 68 12.72 11.18 -5.92
CA PRO A 68 14.04 11.44 -6.49
C PRO A 68 15.16 11.18 -5.48
N ASP A 69 16.42 11.26 -5.91
CA ASP A 69 17.58 10.92 -5.09
C ASP A 69 17.77 11.83 -3.86
N ASP A 70 17.32 13.06 -3.96
CA ASP A 70 17.38 14.07 -2.89
C ASP A 70 16.16 14.05 -1.95
N ASN A 71 15.08 13.31 -2.33
CA ASN A 71 13.86 13.17 -1.53
C ASN A 71 13.29 11.75 -1.63
N LYS A 72 14.09 10.76 -1.22
CA LYS A 72 13.69 9.34 -1.26
C LYS A 72 12.55 9.04 -0.30
N GLY A 73 11.57 8.30 -0.78
CA GLY A 73 10.48 7.79 0.04
C GLY A 73 10.90 6.62 0.92
N SER A 74 10.09 6.34 1.94
CA SER A 74 10.37 5.29 2.92
C SER A 74 10.41 3.90 2.29
N SER A 75 9.55 3.64 1.31
CA SER A 75 9.54 2.37 0.57
C SER A 75 10.80 2.19 -0.27
N ARG A 76 11.29 3.25 -0.93
CA ARG A 76 12.55 3.20 -1.66
C ARG A 76 13.73 2.91 -0.73
N LEU A 77 13.80 3.63 0.40
CA LEU A 77 14.86 3.42 1.39
C LEU A 77 14.88 1.98 1.93
N LEU A 78 13.70 1.40 2.18
CA LEU A 78 13.58 0.01 2.61
C LEU A 78 14.07 -0.95 1.53
N LEU A 79 13.62 -0.78 0.30
CA LEU A 79 13.98 -1.69 -0.81
C LEU A 79 15.46 -1.59 -1.18
N GLU A 80 16.06 -0.38 -1.17
CA GLU A 80 17.49 -0.17 -1.35
C GLU A 80 18.30 -0.83 -0.22
N LYS A 81 17.86 -0.69 1.05
CA LYS A 81 18.46 -1.35 2.22
C LYS A 81 18.48 -2.88 2.07
N LEU A 82 17.41 -3.45 1.48
CA LEU A 82 17.32 -4.88 1.21
C LEU A 82 18.17 -5.34 0.02
N GLY A 83 18.79 -4.41 -0.70
CA GLY A 83 19.65 -4.70 -1.84
C GLY A 83 18.97 -4.65 -3.19
N LEU A 84 17.71 -4.19 -3.27
CA LEU A 84 16.99 -4.09 -4.54
C LEU A 84 17.64 -3.03 -5.43
N GLN A 85 18.04 -3.43 -6.65
CA GLN A 85 18.65 -2.59 -7.67
C GLN A 85 17.82 -2.65 -8.96
N THR A 86 16.61 -2.10 -8.90
CA THR A 86 15.74 -1.97 -10.06
C THR A 86 15.65 -0.51 -10.50
N GLU A 87 15.60 -0.28 -11.81
CA GLU A 87 15.42 1.05 -12.38
C GLU A 87 13.94 1.43 -12.34
N TRP A 88 13.67 2.66 -11.89
CA TRP A 88 12.33 3.22 -11.81
C TRP A 88 12.23 4.48 -12.64
N VAL A 89 11.10 4.65 -13.30
CA VAL A 89 10.85 5.75 -14.23
C VAL A 89 9.78 6.66 -13.64
N LEU A 90 10.08 7.95 -13.57
CA LEU A 90 9.11 8.98 -13.19
C LEU A 90 8.04 9.12 -14.27
N ILE A 91 6.78 9.10 -13.85
CA ILE A 91 5.65 9.48 -14.69
C ILE A 91 5.55 11.01 -14.68
N PRO A 92 5.55 11.68 -15.83
CA PRO A 92 5.69 13.15 -15.89
C PRO A 92 4.51 13.92 -15.31
N ASP A 93 3.29 13.39 -15.42
CA ASP A 93 2.07 13.97 -14.84
C ASP A 93 1.62 13.13 -13.64
N VAL A 94 1.22 13.76 -12.53
CA VAL A 94 0.61 13.01 -11.42
C VAL A 94 -0.65 12.30 -11.91
N PHE A 95 -1.51 13.04 -12.63
CA PHE A 95 -2.69 12.48 -13.30
C PHE A 95 -3.26 13.42 -14.36
N ARG A 96 -4.05 12.85 -15.27
CA ARG A 96 -5.01 13.58 -16.10
C ARG A 96 -6.41 13.31 -15.56
N CYS A 97 -7.11 14.37 -15.16
CA CYS A 97 -8.48 14.31 -14.71
C CYS A 97 -9.43 14.66 -15.86
N VAL A 98 -10.25 13.69 -16.27
CA VAL A 98 -11.25 13.89 -17.33
C VAL A 98 -12.64 13.60 -16.78
N ILE A 99 -13.47 14.61 -16.70
CA ILE A 99 -14.84 14.51 -16.20
C ILE A 99 -15.79 15.14 -17.23
N ARG A 100 -16.78 14.39 -17.68
CA ARG A 100 -17.75 14.88 -18.68
C ARG A 100 -18.59 16.03 -18.14
N LYS A 101 -19.00 15.94 -16.88
CA LYS A 101 -19.69 17.01 -16.13
C LYS A 101 -19.17 16.99 -14.70
N ASP A 102 -18.44 18.03 -14.33
CA ASP A 102 -17.95 18.22 -12.96
C ASP A 102 -19.07 18.73 -12.02
N SER A 103 -18.72 19.04 -10.79
CA SER A 103 -19.66 19.58 -9.78
C SER A 103 -20.28 20.96 -10.15
N THR A 104 -19.76 21.62 -11.19
CA THR A 104 -20.31 22.87 -11.75
C THR A 104 -21.13 22.65 -13.02
N GLY A 105 -21.25 21.39 -13.48
CA GLY A 105 -21.97 21.00 -14.69
C GLY A 105 -21.18 21.21 -15.98
N LYS A 106 -19.90 21.57 -15.90
CA LYS A 106 -19.00 21.82 -17.04
C LYS A 106 -18.06 20.65 -17.29
N PRO A 107 -17.57 20.44 -18.52
CA PRO A 107 -16.52 19.47 -18.78
C PRO A 107 -15.22 19.88 -18.12
N LEU A 108 -14.43 18.89 -17.72
CA LEU A 108 -13.11 19.05 -17.14
C LEU A 108 -12.16 18.08 -17.86
N ASP A 109 -11.02 18.59 -18.33
CA ASP A 109 -9.92 17.81 -18.88
C ASP A 109 -8.62 18.54 -18.55
N VAL A 110 -7.94 18.10 -17.49
CA VAL A 110 -6.75 18.76 -16.97
C VAL A 110 -5.66 17.75 -16.67
N ARG A 111 -4.40 18.12 -16.95
CA ARG A 111 -3.20 17.39 -16.51
C ARG A 111 -2.58 18.12 -15.33
N MET A 112 -2.32 17.36 -14.27
CA MET A 112 -1.76 17.89 -13.04
C MET A 112 -0.30 17.46 -12.91
N PRO A 113 0.64 18.42 -12.80
CA PRO A 113 2.06 18.13 -12.75
C PRO A 113 2.51 17.63 -11.38
N CYS A 114 3.66 16.96 -11.35
CA CYS A 114 4.39 16.67 -10.11
C CYS A 114 5.00 17.96 -9.53
N GLY A 115 5.25 17.93 -8.22
CA GLY A 115 5.78 19.06 -7.45
C GLY A 115 4.68 19.96 -6.89
N THR A 116 4.73 20.20 -5.58
CA THR A 116 3.70 20.94 -4.85
C THR A 116 3.47 22.34 -5.43
N SER A 117 4.54 23.08 -5.73
CA SER A 117 4.43 24.44 -6.31
C SER A 117 3.80 24.41 -7.70
N SER A 118 4.26 23.52 -8.58
CA SER A 118 3.74 23.36 -9.93
C SER A 118 2.26 22.93 -9.92
N PHE A 119 1.89 22.05 -8.97
CA PHE A 119 0.51 21.62 -8.78
C PHE A 119 -0.40 22.78 -8.34
N ILE A 120 0.05 23.61 -7.39
CA ILE A 120 -0.69 24.80 -6.93
C ILE A 120 -0.90 25.81 -8.08
N GLU A 121 0.14 26.04 -8.89
CA GLU A 121 0.06 26.91 -10.05
C GLU A 121 -0.90 26.38 -11.12
N ALA A 122 -0.82 25.08 -11.42
CA ALA A 122 -1.74 24.43 -12.35
C ALA A 122 -3.19 24.50 -11.83
N MET A 123 -3.40 24.24 -10.52
CA MET A 123 -4.72 24.33 -9.91
C MET A 123 -5.30 25.73 -9.99
N GLU A 124 -4.51 26.78 -9.70
CA GLU A 124 -4.94 28.17 -9.79
C GLU A 124 -5.26 28.58 -11.23
N ARG A 125 -4.47 28.11 -12.20
CA ARG A 125 -4.73 28.36 -13.64
C ARG A 125 -6.05 27.75 -14.08
N GLU A 126 -6.36 26.52 -13.65
CA GLU A 126 -7.59 25.80 -14.01
C GLU A 126 -8.82 26.25 -13.23
N VAL A 127 -8.60 26.69 -11.99
CA VAL A 127 -9.65 27.14 -11.07
C VAL A 127 -9.19 28.42 -10.37
N PRO A 128 -9.34 29.59 -11.01
CA PRO A 128 -8.95 30.87 -10.42
C PRO A 128 -9.56 31.10 -9.04
N GLY A 129 -8.74 31.54 -8.09
CA GLY A 129 -9.11 31.75 -6.69
C GLY A 129 -8.96 30.51 -5.80
N SER A 130 -8.44 29.41 -6.32
CA SER A 130 -8.18 28.18 -5.55
C SER A 130 -6.85 28.15 -4.79
N ARG A 131 -5.89 29.03 -5.15
CA ARG A 131 -4.51 29.04 -4.61
C ARG A 131 -4.47 28.90 -3.09
N LYS A 132 -5.12 29.82 -2.38
CA LYS A 132 -5.11 29.85 -0.92
C LYS A 132 -5.59 28.53 -0.28
N SER A 133 -6.65 27.96 -0.80
CA SER A 133 -7.19 26.70 -0.27
C SER A 133 -6.33 25.49 -0.64
N THR A 134 -5.66 25.52 -1.80
CA THR A 134 -4.73 24.47 -2.23
C THR A 134 -3.44 24.50 -1.40
N GLU A 135 -2.89 25.69 -1.16
CA GLU A 135 -1.75 25.87 -0.25
C GLU A 135 -2.07 25.38 1.17
N ALA A 136 -3.25 25.74 1.69
CA ALA A 136 -3.71 25.27 3.00
C ALA A 136 -3.89 23.76 3.06
N PHE A 137 -4.34 23.11 1.97
CA PHE A 137 -4.40 21.65 1.89
C PHE A 137 -3.00 21.03 2.04
N PHE A 138 -2.00 21.51 1.31
CA PHE A 138 -0.64 20.98 1.39
C PHE A 138 0.02 21.25 2.76
N ALA A 139 -0.23 22.39 3.37
CA ALA A 139 0.24 22.67 4.73
C ALA A 139 -0.34 21.69 5.76
N LEU A 140 -1.64 21.37 5.64
CA LEU A 140 -2.25 20.34 6.47
C LEU A 140 -1.71 18.95 6.16
N ALA A 141 -1.49 18.61 4.90
CA ALA A 141 -0.95 17.31 4.48
C ALA A 141 0.47 17.08 5.02
N ASP A 142 1.32 18.11 4.99
CA ASP A 142 2.65 18.08 5.60
C ASP A 142 2.57 17.84 7.11
N GLU A 143 1.68 18.55 7.82
CA GLU A 143 1.49 18.30 9.26
C GLU A 143 0.99 16.88 9.54
N MET A 144 0.06 16.32 8.71
CA MET A 144 -0.39 14.93 8.82
C MET A 144 0.80 13.96 8.67
N THR A 145 1.65 14.17 7.68
CA THR A 145 2.84 13.35 7.41
C THR A 145 3.82 13.39 8.57
N ARG A 146 4.19 14.58 9.05
CA ARG A 146 5.12 14.75 10.18
C ARG A 146 4.57 14.14 11.47
N ALA A 147 3.29 14.33 11.76
CA ALA A 147 2.65 13.72 12.94
C ALA A 147 2.68 12.19 12.86
N THR A 148 2.39 11.63 11.68
CA THR A 148 2.43 10.17 11.46
C THR A 148 3.84 9.61 11.65
N HIS A 149 4.86 10.30 11.15
CA HIS A 149 6.26 9.91 11.36
C HIS A 149 6.64 9.96 12.86
N ALA A 150 6.25 11.01 13.59
CA ALA A 150 6.51 11.13 15.02
C ALA A 150 5.82 10.01 15.83
N ILE A 151 4.58 9.68 15.49
CA ILE A 151 3.86 8.56 16.11
C ILE A 151 4.55 7.22 15.80
N SER A 152 4.96 7.01 14.57
CA SER A 152 5.68 5.79 14.16
C SER A 152 7.03 5.66 14.88
N ALA A 153 7.81 6.72 14.93
CA ALA A 153 9.12 6.75 15.62
C ALA A 153 9.00 6.46 17.12
N SER A 154 7.87 6.82 17.73
CA SER A 154 7.56 6.50 19.13
C SER A 154 6.95 5.11 19.34
N HIS A 155 6.94 4.26 18.30
CA HIS A 155 6.24 2.96 18.31
C HIS A 155 4.77 3.06 18.76
N GLY A 156 4.07 4.11 18.34
CA GLY A 156 2.68 4.38 18.68
C GLY A 156 2.45 4.97 20.09
N LYS A 157 3.53 5.30 20.82
CA LYS A 157 3.47 5.84 22.18
C LYS A 157 3.69 7.36 22.23
N ALA A 158 3.35 8.08 21.15
CA ALA A 158 3.48 9.54 21.14
C ALA A 158 2.62 10.18 22.24
N ASP A 159 3.24 11.11 23.00
CA ASP A 159 2.55 11.83 24.07
C ASP A 159 1.46 12.75 23.49
N GLY A 160 0.27 12.69 24.06
CA GLY A 160 -0.87 13.51 23.63
C GLY A 160 -0.66 15.01 23.86
N LYS A 161 0.18 15.44 24.84
CA LYS A 161 0.57 16.84 25.03
C LYS A 161 1.48 17.28 23.89
N PHE A 162 2.51 16.49 23.58
CA PHE A 162 3.40 16.73 22.45
C PHE A 162 2.63 16.87 21.12
N LEU A 163 1.68 15.96 20.85
CA LEU A 163 0.87 16.04 19.63
C LEU A 163 0.01 17.31 19.58
N ARG A 164 -0.54 17.76 20.71
CA ARG A 164 -1.34 19.01 20.77
C ARG A 164 -0.50 20.25 20.49
N GLU A 165 0.74 20.27 20.99
CA GLU A 165 1.64 21.41 20.86
C GLU A 165 2.29 21.47 19.48
N GLN A 166 2.73 20.35 18.95
CA GLN A 166 3.49 20.28 17.69
C GLN A 166 2.61 20.05 16.45
N TYR A 167 1.47 19.38 16.61
CA TYR A 167 0.59 18.97 15.50
C TYR A 167 -0.90 19.24 15.81
N PRO A 168 -1.29 20.49 16.09
CA PRO A 168 -2.64 20.82 16.53
C PRO A 168 -3.70 20.51 15.45
N ASN A 169 -3.37 20.66 14.16
CA ASN A 169 -4.28 20.38 13.09
C ASN A 169 -4.42 18.87 12.81
N PHE A 170 -3.39 18.08 13.11
CA PHE A 170 -3.51 16.62 13.09
C PHE A 170 -4.66 16.18 13.99
N LEU A 171 -4.71 16.64 15.23
CA LEU A 171 -5.78 16.29 16.16
C LEU A 171 -7.16 16.83 15.75
N ARG A 172 -7.20 17.97 15.07
CA ARG A 172 -8.44 18.59 14.60
C ARG A 172 -9.00 17.95 13.34
N CYS A 173 -8.13 17.54 12.41
CA CYS A 173 -8.52 17.21 11.05
C CYS A 173 -8.38 15.73 10.70
N ALA A 174 -7.45 14.99 11.30
CA ALA A 174 -7.04 13.64 10.86
C ALA A 174 -8.21 12.67 10.71
N ALA A 175 -9.13 12.65 11.65
CA ALA A 175 -10.28 11.73 11.67
C ALA A 175 -11.51 12.26 10.91
N HIS A 176 -11.54 13.54 10.51
CA HIS A 176 -12.65 14.06 9.73
C HIS A 176 -12.61 13.54 8.29
N SER A 177 -13.79 13.52 7.64
CA SER A 177 -13.82 13.14 6.23
C SER A 177 -13.11 14.20 5.38
N THR A 178 -12.39 13.75 4.37
CA THR A 178 -11.67 14.63 3.42
C THR A 178 -12.59 15.72 2.86
N LYS A 179 -13.82 15.34 2.46
CA LYS A 179 -14.83 16.30 1.98
C LYS A 179 -15.08 17.43 2.97
N LYS A 180 -15.23 17.14 4.28
CA LYS A 180 -15.46 18.16 5.31
C LYS A 180 -14.27 19.11 5.45
N VAL A 181 -13.04 18.58 5.40
CA VAL A 181 -11.84 19.41 5.50
C VAL A 181 -11.70 20.31 4.28
N LEU A 182 -11.87 19.79 3.06
CA LEU A 182 -11.84 20.61 1.85
C LEU A 182 -12.91 21.73 1.84
N GLN A 183 -14.10 21.45 2.38
CA GLN A 183 -15.15 22.45 2.56
C GLN A 183 -14.77 23.51 3.60
N ALA A 184 -14.16 23.11 4.72
CA ALA A 184 -13.68 24.04 5.75
C ALA A 184 -12.54 24.95 5.25
N LEU A 185 -11.76 24.47 4.30
CA LEU A 185 -10.75 25.27 3.58
C LEU A 185 -11.36 26.21 2.53
N HIS A 186 -12.69 26.23 2.38
CA HIS A 186 -13.40 26.97 1.33
C HIS A 186 -12.90 26.67 -0.07
N MET A 187 -12.42 25.43 -0.32
CA MET A 187 -11.92 25.03 -1.63
C MET A 187 -13.06 25.05 -2.66
N PRO A 188 -12.87 25.70 -3.83
CA PRO A 188 -13.87 25.69 -4.90
C PRO A 188 -14.25 24.27 -5.31
N LYS A 189 -15.51 24.02 -5.62
CA LYS A 189 -16.02 22.68 -5.95
C LYS A 189 -15.24 22.02 -7.08
N ARG A 190 -14.92 22.77 -8.16
CA ARG A 190 -14.13 22.27 -9.29
C ARG A 190 -12.71 21.88 -8.86
N ALA A 191 -12.08 22.62 -7.94
CA ALA A 191 -10.80 22.26 -7.36
C ALA A 191 -10.90 20.98 -6.50
N GLN A 192 -12.02 20.80 -5.76
CA GLN A 192 -12.28 19.55 -5.03
C GLN A 192 -12.42 18.35 -5.98
N ASP A 193 -13.03 18.54 -7.18
CA ASP A 193 -13.16 17.46 -8.18
C ASP A 193 -11.79 17.07 -8.74
N ILE A 194 -10.93 18.04 -9.05
CA ILE A 194 -9.56 17.79 -9.52
C ILE A 194 -8.75 17.08 -8.43
N LEU A 195 -8.68 17.68 -7.24
CA LEU A 195 -7.91 17.11 -6.14
C LEU A 195 -8.44 15.75 -5.72
N GLY A 196 -9.74 15.52 -5.88
CA GLY A 196 -10.39 14.27 -5.52
C GLY A 196 -10.12 13.08 -6.45
N THR A 197 -9.40 13.23 -7.54
CA THR A 197 -9.22 12.22 -8.59
C THR A 197 -8.76 10.85 -8.05
N TYR A 198 -7.85 10.82 -7.11
CA TYR A 198 -7.30 9.58 -6.53
C TYR A 198 -8.13 8.94 -5.41
N TRP A 199 -9.36 9.38 -5.16
CA TRP A 199 -10.18 8.79 -4.09
C TRP A 199 -10.33 7.26 -4.21
N SER A 200 -10.36 6.75 -5.43
CA SER A 200 -10.53 5.33 -5.72
C SER A 200 -9.34 4.47 -5.26
N TYR A 201 -8.12 4.99 -5.27
CA TYR A 201 -6.93 4.29 -4.77
C TYR A 201 -7.03 3.93 -3.28
N LEU A 202 -7.77 4.72 -2.51
CA LEU A 202 -8.02 4.48 -1.09
C LEU A 202 -9.34 3.75 -0.82
N GLY A 203 -10.08 3.40 -1.87
CA GLY A 203 -11.25 2.53 -1.81
C GLY A 203 -12.48 3.10 -1.11
N MET A 204 -12.51 4.41 -0.84
CA MET A 204 -13.61 5.08 -0.14
C MET A 204 -13.87 6.47 -0.73
N PRO A 205 -15.16 6.88 -0.89
CA PRO A 205 -15.47 8.25 -1.34
C PRO A 205 -14.99 9.29 -0.32
N LEU A 206 -14.61 10.49 -0.79
CA LEU A 206 -14.09 11.56 0.05
C LEU A 206 -15.01 11.96 1.22
N SER A 207 -16.31 11.70 1.11
CA SER A 207 -17.28 11.94 2.19
C SER A 207 -17.13 11.00 3.38
N ARG A 208 -16.41 9.88 3.23
CA ARG A 208 -16.20 8.85 4.25
C ARG A 208 -14.73 8.57 4.53
N LEU A 209 -13.85 8.92 3.58
CA LEU A 209 -12.42 8.75 3.68
C LEU A 209 -11.83 9.74 4.70
N ALA A 210 -11.12 9.24 5.70
CA ALA A 210 -10.45 10.08 6.68
C ALA A 210 -9.39 10.96 6.01
N PHE A 211 -9.36 12.23 6.40
CA PHE A 211 -8.46 13.23 5.81
C PHE A 211 -6.99 12.83 5.92
N LEU A 212 -6.58 12.28 7.06
CA LEU A 212 -5.21 11.80 7.25
C LEU A 212 -4.72 10.91 6.10
N HIS A 213 -5.48 9.87 5.78
CA HIS A 213 -5.05 8.91 4.75
C HIS A 213 -5.01 9.54 3.36
N TYR A 214 -6.00 10.38 3.05
CA TYR A 214 -6.06 11.04 1.76
C TYR A 214 -4.96 12.08 1.59
N ALA A 215 -4.75 12.93 2.59
CA ALA A 215 -3.78 14.00 2.57
C ALA A 215 -2.33 13.47 2.44
N VAL A 216 -1.98 12.46 3.24
CA VAL A 216 -0.65 11.83 3.17
C VAL A 216 -0.42 11.17 1.81
N ALA A 217 -1.37 10.37 1.32
CA ALA A 217 -1.23 9.70 0.02
C ALA A 217 -1.07 10.73 -1.12
N MET A 218 -1.94 11.74 -1.17
CA MET A 218 -1.91 12.76 -2.22
C MET A 218 -0.65 13.62 -2.18
N SER A 219 -0.18 14.01 -0.99
CA SER A 219 1.06 14.78 -0.88
C SER A 219 2.26 13.99 -1.39
N HIS A 220 2.34 12.69 -1.10
CA HIS A 220 3.43 11.83 -1.59
C HIS A 220 3.41 11.70 -3.12
N TYR A 221 2.24 11.49 -3.75
CA TYR A 221 2.13 11.45 -5.20
C TYR A 221 2.52 12.78 -5.85
N ILE A 222 2.09 13.90 -5.27
CA ILE A 222 2.33 15.21 -5.86
C ILE A 222 3.76 15.67 -5.60
N GLU A 223 4.26 15.55 -4.37
CA GLU A 223 5.57 16.05 -3.98
C GLU A 223 6.72 15.23 -4.55
N ARG A 224 6.63 13.89 -4.42
CA ARG A 224 7.69 12.96 -4.83
C ARG A 224 7.52 12.41 -6.24
N GLY A 225 6.33 12.56 -6.81
CA GLY A 225 5.98 12.01 -8.10
C GLY A 225 5.53 10.54 -8.03
N ALA A 226 4.96 10.09 -9.12
CA ALA A 226 4.57 8.71 -9.34
C ALA A 226 5.64 8.01 -10.18
N TYR A 227 6.00 6.80 -9.80
CA TYR A 227 7.04 6.01 -10.46
C TYR A 227 6.52 4.63 -10.85
N ILE A 228 7.08 4.07 -11.91
CA ILE A 228 6.87 2.67 -12.30
C ILE A 228 8.22 1.96 -12.44
N PRO A 229 8.32 0.66 -12.17
CA PRO A 229 9.49 -0.12 -12.55
C PRO A 229 9.68 -0.08 -14.06
N LYS A 230 10.91 0.10 -14.54
CA LYS A 230 11.23 0.28 -15.99
C LYS A 230 10.70 -0.84 -16.87
N LEU A 231 10.71 -2.08 -16.38
CA LEU A 231 10.21 -3.23 -17.14
C LEU A 231 8.73 -3.48 -16.79
N THR A 232 8.47 -4.13 -15.66
CA THR A 232 7.13 -4.43 -15.17
C THR A 232 7.13 -4.52 -13.65
N ALA A 233 5.94 -4.47 -13.05
CA ALA A 233 5.80 -4.72 -11.62
C ALA A 233 6.26 -6.14 -11.24
N HIS A 234 6.09 -7.12 -12.14
CA HIS A 234 6.54 -8.50 -11.95
C HIS A 234 8.08 -8.59 -11.91
N ALA A 235 8.79 -7.85 -12.75
CA ALA A 235 10.26 -7.83 -12.71
C ALA A 235 10.80 -7.37 -11.35
N ASN A 236 10.15 -6.38 -10.74
CA ASN A 236 10.49 -5.93 -9.39
C ASN A 236 10.26 -7.03 -8.33
N SER A 237 9.12 -7.72 -8.40
CA SER A 237 8.81 -8.84 -7.50
C SER A 237 9.77 -10.01 -7.68
N THR A 238 10.19 -10.28 -8.92
CA THR A 238 11.18 -11.32 -9.24
C THR A 238 12.55 -10.97 -8.71
N ALA A 239 12.98 -9.71 -8.81
CA ALA A 239 14.26 -9.26 -8.24
C ALA A 239 14.28 -9.41 -6.71
N LEU A 240 13.18 -9.09 -6.02
CA LEU A 240 13.06 -9.34 -4.58
C LEU A 240 13.11 -10.83 -4.25
N MET A 241 12.50 -11.69 -5.06
CA MET A 241 12.60 -13.15 -4.87
C MET A 241 14.01 -13.67 -5.08
N GLN A 242 14.76 -13.12 -6.03
CA GLN A 242 16.15 -13.47 -6.25
C GLN A 242 16.99 -13.18 -4.99
N LEU A 243 16.85 -11.96 -4.42
CA LEU A 243 17.51 -11.60 -3.16
C LEU A 243 17.11 -12.53 -2.00
N PHE A 244 15.84 -12.95 -1.95
CA PHE A 244 15.37 -13.90 -0.95
C PHE A 244 16.06 -15.27 -1.06
N TYR A 245 16.23 -15.80 -2.27
CA TYR A 245 16.97 -17.05 -2.50
C TYR A 245 18.46 -16.92 -2.18
N GLU A 246 19.07 -15.80 -2.57
CA GLU A 246 20.48 -15.50 -2.26
C GLU A 246 20.74 -15.41 -0.74
N ALA A 247 19.75 -14.95 0.01
CA ALA A 247 19.77 -14.97 1.49
C ALA A 247 19.48 -16.35 2.11
N GLY A 248 19.35 -17.41 1.30
CA GLY A 248 19.07 -18.77 1.77
C GLY A 248 17.59 -19.06 2.07
N GLY A 249 16.67 -18.22 1.60
CA GLY A 249 15.23 -18.41 1.75
C GLY A 249 14.71 -19.55 0.87
N HIS A 250 13.66 -20.22 1.35
CA HIS A 250 12.96 -21.28 0.61
C HIS A 250 11.57 -20.82 0.20
N ALA A 251 11.14 -21.11 -1.04
CA ALA A 251 9.80 -20.81 -1.49
C ALA A 251 9.09 -22.01 -2.11
N LEU A 252 7.77 -22.09 -1.89
CA LEU A 252 6.88 -23.06 -2.52
C LEU A 252 5.78 -22.30 -3.24
N PHE A 253 5.79 -22.37 -4.56
CA PHE A 253 4.73 -21.88 -5.43
C PHE A 253 3.71 -23.00 -5.74
N SER A 254 2.56 -22.63 -6.32
CA SER A 254 1.45 -23.55 -6.57
C SER A 254 1.06 -24.36 -5.33
N THR A 255 1.26 -23.78 -4.15
CA THR A 255 1.07 -24.42 -2.84
C THR A 255 0.16 -23.54 -1.97
N GLU A 256 -1.03 -24.02 -1.65
CA GLU A 256 -1.96 -23.30 -0.80
C GLU A 256 -1.76 -23.67 0.67
N ALA A 257 -1.56 -22.68 1.53
CA ALA A 257 -1.64 -22.85 2.98
C ALA A 257 -3.12 -22.93 3.39
N THR A 258 -3.52 -24.07 3.95
CA THR A 258 -4.92 -24.38 4.23
C THR A 258 -5.29 -24.19 5.69
N LYS A 259 -4.35 -24.43 6.63
CA LYS A 259 -4.61 -24.38 8.05
C LYS A 259 -3.37 -23.97 8.86
N LEU A 260 -3.58 -23.22 9.92
CA LEU A 260 -2.59 -22.96 10.96
C LEU A 260 -2.78 -23.98 12.07
N LEU A 261 -1.71 -24.71 12.39
CA LEU A 261 -1.72 -25.70 13.45
C LEU A 261 -1.37 -25.04 14.77
N CYS A 262 -2.14 -25.34 15.80
CA CYS A 262 -1.95 -24.79 17.14
C CYS A 262 -1.84 -25.94 18.15
N GLU A 263 -0.87 -25.83 19.06
CA GLU A 263 -0.68 -26.70 20.22
C GLU A 263 -0.56 -25.82 21.46
N ASP A 264 -1.31 -26.11 22.50
CA ASP A 264 -1.33 -25.34 23.75
C ASP A 264 -1.56 -23.82 23.55
N GLY A 265 -2.41 -23.44 22.57
CA GLY A 265 -2.72 -22.03 22.25
C GLY A 265 -1.61 -21.28 21.50
N LYS A 266 -0.58 -21.96 21.03
CA LYS A 266 0.54 -21.41 20.26
C LYS A 266 0.59 -22.01 18.85
N ILE A 267 1.15 -21.27 17.92
CA ILE A 267 1.41 -21.80 16.56
C ILE A 267 2.45 -22.93 16.66
N ALA A 268 2.16 -24.06 16.03
CA ALA A 268 3.04 -25.22 15.91
C ALA A 268 3.43 -25.52 14.45
N GLY A 269 2.66 -25.00 13.47
CA GLY A 269 2.96 -25.24 12.07
C GLY A 269 1.91 -24.72 11.11
N VAL A 270 2.14 -25.03 9.83
CA VAL A 270 1.25 -24.68 8.71
C VAL A 270 0.97 -25.95 7.89
N GLU A 271 -0.29 -26.26 7.69
CA GLU A 271 -0.76 -27.27 6.75
C GLU A 271 -0.94 -26.66 5.37
N THR A 272 -0.49 -27.37 4.34
CA THR A 272 -0.55 -26.92 2.96
C THR A 272 -0.97 -28.06 2.03
N THR A 273 -1.26 -27.74 0.77
CA THR A 273 -1.51 -28.74 -0.29
C THR A 273 -0.28 -29.62 -0.59
N ALA A 274 0.93 -29.17 -0.24
CA ALA A 274 2.19 -29.92 -0.44
C ALA A 274 2.67 -30.65 0.81
N GLY A 275 2.00 -30.51 1.95
CA GLY A 275 2.36 -31.15 3.21
C GLY A 275 2.32 -30.17 4.39
N THR A 276 2.89 -30.58 5.50
CA THR A 276 2.88 -29.82 6.76
C THR A 276 4.30 -29.38 7.13
N PHE A 277 4.44 -28.11 7.53
CA PHE A 277 5.71 -27.50 7.92
C PHE A 277 5.63 -27.02 9.36
N SER A 278 6.64 -27.38 10.17
CA SER A 278 6.71 -26.98 11.58
C SER A 278 7.32 -25.58 11.71
N THR A 279 6.69 -24.73 12.50
CA THR A 279 7.18 -23.40 12.86
C THR A 279 6.40 -22.86 14.06
N GLU A 280 7.01 -21.99 14.85
CA GLU A 280 6.35 -21.24 15.91
C GLU A 280 5.93 -19.82 15.46
N HIS A 281 6.40 -19.38 14.29
CA HIS A 281 6.13 -18.03 13.80
C HIS A 281 5.57 -18.05 12.39
N VAL A 282 4.41 -17.42 12.20
CA VAL A 282 3.75 -17.28 10.91
C VAL A 282 3.45 -15.80 10.62
N ILE A 283 3.86 -15.34 9.45
CA ILE A 283 3.47 -14.03 8.90
C ILE A 283 2.45 -14.29 7.79
N GLY A 284 1.22 -13.84 7.99
CA GLY A 284 0.14 -13.96 7.01
C GLY A 284 0.00 -12.69 6.15
N ASN A 285 0.52 -12.71 4.91
CA ASN A 285 0.23 -11.69 3.91
C ASN A 285 -1.08 -12.00 3.18
N LEU A 286 -2.15 -12.14 3.95
CA LEU A 286 -3.48 -12.58 3.53
C LEU A 286 -4.55 -11.64 4.09
N ASN A 287 -5.77 -11.77 3.54
CA ASN A 287 -6.91 -11.11 4.17
C ASN A 287 -7.12 -11.64 5.60
N PRO A 288 -7.22 -10.77 6.61
CA PRO A 288 -7.45 -11.19 8.00
C PRO A 288 -8.66 -12.12 8.19
N HIS A 289 -9.73 -11.94 7.40
CA HIS A 289 -10.88 -12.85 7.45
C HIS A 289 -10.55 -14.28 6.99
N THR A 290 -9.57 -14.45 6.11
CA THR A 290 -9.09 -15.78 5.73
C THR A 290 -8.34 -16.42 6.89
N VAL A 291 -7.43 -15.67 7.51
CA VAL A 291 -6.64 -16.16 8.65
C VAL A 291 -7.55 -16.52 9.83
N PHE A 292 -8.34 -15.55 10.30
CA PHE A 292 -9.17 -15.72 11.50
C PHE A 292 -10.47 -16.50 11.26
N GLY A 293 -10.99 -16.52 10.04
CA GLY A 293 -12.26 -17.17 9.75
C GLY A 293 -12.14 -18.58 9.16
N LYS A 294 -10.93 -18.96 8.64
CA LYS A 294 -10.76 -20.23 7.93
C LYS A 294 -9.53 -21.03 8.37
N MET A 295 -8.43 -20.36 8.71
CA MET A 295 -7.15 -21.05 8.91
C MET A 295 -6.88 -21.37 10.38
N LEU A 296 -7.31 -20.53 11.32
CA LEU A 296 -7.13 -20.76 12.75
C LEU A 296 -8.31 -21.54 13.33
N PRO A 297 -8.06 -22.46 14.30
CA PRO A 297 -9.12 -23.05 15.12
C PRO A 297 -9.87 -21.94 15.88
N ALA A 298 -11.20 -21.99 15.88
CA ALA A 298 -12.05 -20.92 16.43
C ALA A 298 -11.81 -20.64 17.91
N ASP A 299 -11.49 -21.66 18.69
CA ASP A 299 -11.19 -21.62 20.12
C ASP A 299 -9.85 -20.99 20.47
N THR A 300 -8.92 -20.92 19.49
CA THR A 300 -7.61 -20.30 19.69
C THR A 300 -7.58 -18.80 19.39
N ILE A 301 -8.66 -18.26 18.82
CA ILE A 301 -8.69 -16.86 18.35
C ILE A 301 -9.07 -15.91 19.49
N PRO A 302 -8.19 -14.95 19.86
CA PRO A 302 -8.54 -13.95 20.86
C PRO A 302 -9.74 -13.12 20.42
N LYS A 303 -10.74 -12.94 21.31
CA LYS A 303 -11.97 -12.19 21.01
C LYS A 303 -11.73 -10.79 20.44
N HIS A 304 -10.69 -10.10 20.93
CA HIS A 304 -10.34 -8.77 20.43
C HIS A 304 -9.80 -8.79 18.98
N ALA A 305 -9.04 -9.81 18.59
CA ALA A 305 -8.52 -9.97 17.22
C ALA A 305 -9.66 -10.24 16.24
N LEU A 306 -10.60 -11.11 16.61
CA LEU A 306 -11.80 -11.38 15.82
C LEU A 306 -12.68 -10.13 15.69
N LYS A 307 -12.88 -9.38 16.80
CA LYS A 307 -13.62 -8.11 16.77
C LYS A 307 -12.96 -7.10 15.85
N LEU A 308 -11.63 -6.98 15.87
CA LEU A 308 -10.86 -6.08 15.00
C LEU A 308 -10.98 -6.51 13.53
N ALA A 309 -10.84 -7.80 13.22
CA ALA A 309 -11.01 -8.30 11.87
C ALA A 309 -12.42 -8.02 11.34
N ASN A 310 -13.46 -8.30 12.11
CA ASN A 310 -14.85 -8.10 11.72
C ASN A 310 -15.27 -6.63 11.65
N SER A 311 -14.56 -5.71 12.30
CA SER A 311 -14.83 -4.27 12.21
C SER A 311 -14.37 -3.66 10.89
N ARG A 312 -13.52 -4.33 10.15
CA ARG A 312 -13.00 -3.86 8.86
C ARG A 312 -14.07 -3.97 7.78
N ARG A 313 -14.20 -2.91 6.99
CA ARG A 313 -15.09 -2.89 5.82
C ARG A 313 -14.26 -3.01 4.57
N PHE A 314 -14.73 -3.83 3.61
CA PHE A 314 -14.15 -3.86 2.30
C PHE A 314 -14.42 -2.54 1.57
N GLY A 315 -13.40 -2.04 0.87
CA GLY A 315 -13.52 -0.92 -0.03
C GLY A 315 -14.22 -1.29 -1.34
N ILE A 316 -14.05 -0.47 -2.36
CA ILE A 316 -14.55 -0.76 -3.71
C ILE A 316 -13.80 -1.97 -4.31
N ARG A 317 -14.45 -2.62 -5.27
CA ARG A 317 -13.82 -3.64 -6.12
C ARG A 317 -13.57 -3.05 -7.48
N PHE A 318 -12.45 -3.42 -8.09
CA PHE A 318 -12.12 -3.03 -9.45
C PHE A 318 -12.40 -4.17 -10.42
N PHE A 319 -12.89 -3.82 -11.59
CA PHE A 319 -12.92 -4.68 -12.76
C PHE A 319 -11.99 -4.05 -13.80
N ASN A 320 -10.89 -4.73 -14.10
CA ASN A 320 -9.89 -4.23 -15.03
C ASN A 320 -10.13 -4.84 -16.42
N VAL A 321 -10.07 -4.01 -17.45
CA VAL A 321 -10.08 -4.42 -18.86
C VAL A 321 -8.73 -4.08 -19.46
N TYR A 322 -8.06 -5.06 -20.02
CA TYR A 322 -6.75 -4.92 -20.64
C TYR A 322 -6.92 -4.95 -22.16
N LEU A 323 -6.46 -3.90 -22.84
CA LEU A 323 -6.59 -3.73 -24.28
C LEU A 323 -5.21 -3.70 -24.93
N GLY A 324 -4.90 -4.72 -25.74
CA GLY A 324 -3.75 -4.71 -26.62
C GLY A 324 -4.16 -4.07 -27.95
N LEU A 325 -3.63 -2.89 -28.26
CA LEU A 325 -3.93 -2.16 -29.47
C LEU A 325 -2.77 -2.24 -30.46
N ASN A 326 -3.08 -2.22 -31.78
CA ASN A 326 -2.09 -2.17 -32.86
C ASN A 326 -1.68 -0.73 -33.15
#